data_8fc01609441ff544922eb2375df51d80
#
_entry.id   8fc01609441ff544922eb2375df51d80
#
_cell.length_a   1.000
_cell.length_b   1.000
_cell.length_c   1.000
_cell.angle_alpha   90.00
_cell.angle_beta   90.00
_cell.angle_gamma   90.00
#
_symmetry.space_group_name_H-M   'P 1'
#
loop_
_entity.id
_entity.type
_entity.pdbx_description
1 polymer ?
#
loop_
_entity_poly.entity_id
_entity_poly.type
_entity_poly.pdbx_seq_one_letter_code
_entity_poly.pdbx_strand_id
1 'polypeptide(L)'
;MSRLFTLVLSLLAAGHVRALPAPASEAELIPGKWIVALKPEAASDLDLHTRWVSDIHTRSIERRDDGVSGLDKTFDFPGFAGYSGSFNHETLEAIRANPNVSAIEPDQEVHLATSIAQDQPPWGLSAISHANPPSSNSNYIFDSSAGEGTFSYVLDSGVFVGHLDYEGRAISYDATGGAATDYSHGTHVAGIIGGATYGVAKKTQLIGVQVTGTTVGQSSWLLAGLTWTINDILSKGRIGKSVINMSLTSGSSTITNNAVQAVIDSGVSVIAAAGNSNSDAADWSPANLPAAITVAASNSNYNRWSASNWGSTVDLFAPGQAILSTWVGSPSAVYTTSGTSMAAPYVAGVVAYLLALEGPRTPAEMKARILDLAIKGIISDRKDVPNLLLYNGNGA
;
A
#
# COMPACT_ATOMS: atom_id res chain seq x y z
N MET A 1 -49.98 44.01 -14.01
CA MET A 1 -48.60 44.28 -14.43
C MET A 1 -47.75 43.11 -13.97
N SER A 2 -47.59 42.14 -14.85
CA SER A 2 -46.85 40.88 -14.62
C SER A 2 -45.42 41.03 -15.12
N ARG A 3 -44.41 40.82 -14.29
CA ARG A 3 -43.01 40.72 -14.71
C ARG A 3 -42.59 39.26 -14.71
N LEU A 4 -42.40 38.71 -15.92
CA LEU A 4 -41.72 37.44 -16.16
C LEU A 4 -40.24 37.57 -15.75
N PHE A 5 -39.75 36.69 -14.88
CA PHE A 5 -38.34 36.46 -14.66
C PHE A 5 -37.90 35.24 -15.49
N THR A 6 -37.07 35.52 -16.49
CA THR A 6 -36.43 34.49 -17.33
C THR A 6 -35.20 33.98 -16.58
N LEU A 7 -35.24 32.70 -16.20
CA LEU A 7 -34.10 31.98 -15.57
C LEU A 7 -33.18 31.49 -16.68
N VAL A 8 -31.99 32.06 -16.79
CA VAL A 8 -30.92 31.56 -17.68
C VAL A 8 -30.16 30.45 -16.92
N LEU A 9 -30.32 29.21 -17.37
CA LEU A 9 -29.60 28.06 -16.89
C LEU A 9 -28.26 27.98 -17.63
N SER A 10 -27.17 28.39 -16.98
CA SER A 10 -25.78 28.17 -17.48
C SER A 10 -25.34 26.76 -17.15
N LEU A 11 -25.22 25.88 -18.16
CA LEU A 11 -24.55 24.60 -18.07
C LEU A 11 -23.05 24.87 -17.87
N LEU A 12 -22.55 24.62 -16.68
CA LEU A 12 -21.10 24.43 -16.41
C LEU A 12 -20.73 23.03 -16.87
N ALA A 13 -20.02 22.94 -18.00
CA ALA A 13 -19.32 21.71 -18.40
C ALA A 13 -18.19 21.47 -17.41
N ALA A 14 -18.35 20.49 -16.51
CA ALA A 14 -17.28 20.00 -15.65
C ALA A 14 -16.27 19.24 -16.52
N GLY A 15 -15.21 19.92 -16.94
CA GLY A 15 -14.04 19.28 -17.51
C GLY A 15 -13.42 18.35 -16.45
N HIS A 16 -13.38 17.06 -16.74
CA HIS A 16 -12.66 16.09 -15.92
C HIS A 16 -11.16 16.39 -16.02
N VAL A 17 -10.63 17.11 -15.02
CA VAL A 17 -9.19 17.18 -14.83
C VAL A 17 -8.76 15.78 -14.38
N ARG A 18 -8.16 15.02 -15.29
CA ARG A 18 -7.44 13.79 -14.93
C ARG A 18 -6.31 14.21 -14.00
N ALA A 19 -6.34 13.74 -12.75
CA ALA A 19 -5.23 13.89 -11.83
C ALA A 19 -4.00 13.25 -12.48
N LEU A 20 -2.92 14.02 -12.59
CA LEU A 20 -1.61 13.50 -12.98
C LEU A 20 -1.19 12.47 -11.92
N PRO A 21 -0.54 11.35 -12.32
CA PRO A 21 0.03 10.43 -11.34
C PRO A 21 0.96 11.20 -10.40
N ALA A 22 0.90 10.86 -9.11
CA ALA A 22 1.82 11.43 -8.13
C ALA A 22 3.27 11.16 -8.57
N PRO A 23 4.19 12.13 -8.44
CA PRO A 23 5.57 11.91 -8.83
C PRO A 23 6.16 10.74 -8.03
N ALA A 24 6.93 9.87 -8.73
CA ALA A 24 7.76 8.86 -8.11
C ALA A 24 8.66 9.47 -7.02
N SER A 25 9.14 8.67 -6.08
CA SER A 25 10.06 9.18 -5.04
C SER A 25 11.29 9.86 -5.70
N GLU A 26 11.79 10.95 -5.15
CA GLU A 26 12.94 11.69 -5.72
C GLU A 26 14.17 10.80 -5.97
N ALA A 27 14.27 9.64 -5.29
CA ALA A 27 15.35 8.68 -5.44
C ALA A 27 15.30 7.86 -6.76
N GLU A 28 14.16 7.84 -7.44
CA GLU A 28 13.94 7.07 -8.67
C GLU A 28 14.05 7.93 -9.94
N LEU A 29 14.16 9.26 -9.80
CA LEU A 29 14.25 10.17 -10.92
C LEU A 29 15.70 10.37 -11.35
N ILE A 30 15.95 10.34 -12.65
CA ILE A 30 17.26 10.70 -13.22
C ILE A 30 17.34 12.23 -13.31
N PRO A 31 18.21 12.89 -12.51
CA PRO A 31 18.23 14.34 -12.44
C PRO A 31 18.47 14.99 -13.82
N GLY A 32 17.60 15.94 -14.17
CA GLY A 32 17.71 16.72 -15.40
C GLY A 32 17.35 15.98 -16.68
N LYS A 33 16.93 14.71 -16.62
CA LYS A 33 16.48 13.91 -17.76
C LYS A 33 14.95 13.90 -17.88
N TRP A 34 14.47 13.93 -19.12
CA TRP A 34 13.04 13.99 -19.43
C TRP A 34 12.69 13.06 -20.57
N ILE A 35 11.48 12.51 -20.53
CA ILE A 35 10.84 11.77 -21.62
C ILE A 35 9.65 12.59 -22.10
N VAL A 36 9.54 12.74 -23.41
CA VAL A 36 8.47 13.49 -24.09
C VAL A 36 7.76 12.54 -25.04
N ALA A 37 6.44 12.44 -24.91
CA ALA A 37 5.59 11.70 -25.83
C ALA A 37 4.81 12.67 -26.74
N LEU A 38 4.69 12.35 -28.01
CA LEU A 38 3.85 13.07 -28.96
C LEU A 38 2.43 12.48 -28.98
N LYS A 39 1.47 13.27 -29.42
CA LYS A 39 0.12 12.80 -29.71
C LYS A 39 0.13 11.84 -30.91
N PRO A 40 -0.75 10.82 -30.95
CA PRO A 40 -0.78 9.86 -32.05
C PRO A 40 -0.88 10.50 -33.44
N GLU A 41 -1.64 11.58 -33.56
CA GLU A 41 -1.80 12.34 -34.82
C GLU A 41 -0.54 13.11 -35.25
N ALA A 42 0.37 13.36 -34.33
CA ALA A 42 1.65 14.02 -34.58
C ALA A 42 2.83 13.05 -34.68
N ALA A 43 2.62 11.76 -34.61
CA ALA A 43 3.69 10.75 -34.63
C ALA A 43 4.51 10.81 -35.92
N SER A 44 3.88 11.07 -37.08
CA SER A 44 4.56 11.24 -38.37
C SER A 44 5.49 12.45 -38.47
N ASP A 45 5.33 13.40 -37.55
CA ASP A 45 6.10 14.65 -37.51
C ASP A 45 7.27 14.60 -36.51
N LEU A 46 7.61 13.43 -35.97
CA LEU A 46 8.68 13.26 -34.95
C LEU A 46 9.98 13.93 -35.38
N ASP A 47 10.44 13.73 -36.61
CA ASP A 47 11.68 14.33 -37.13
C ASP A 47 11.61 15.87 -37.18
N LEU A 48 10.49 16.42 -37.60
CA LEU A 48 10.28 17.89 -37.62
C LEU A 48 10.24 18.46 -36.21
N HIS A 49 9.55 17.75 -35.32
CA HIS A 49 9.42 18.17 -33.93
C HIS A 49 10.77 18.11 -33.19
N THR A 50 11.56 17.05 -33.36
CA THR A 50 12.87 16.92 -32.72
C THR A 50 13.91 17.92 -33.24
N ARG A 51 13.87 18.28 -34.55
CA ARG A 51 14.66 19.39 -35.10
C ARG A 51 14.28 20.71 -34.44
N TRP A 52 12.99 21.00 -34.34
CA TRP A 52 12.49 22.20 -33.65
C TRP A 52 12.96 22.24 -32.19
N VAL A 53 12.89 21.11 -31.45
CA VAL A 53 13.43 21.00 -30.07
C VAL A 53 14.92 21.32 -30.04
N SER A 54 15.72 20.75 -30.94
CA SER A 54 17.15 21.02 -31.02
C SER A 54 17.44 22.49 -31.29
N ASP A 55 16.68 23.12 -32.16
CA ASP A 55 16.82 24.54 -32.50
C ASP A 55 16.50 25.47 -31.32
N ILE A 56 15.44 25.20 -30.58
CA ILE A 56 15.10 26.01 -29.39
C ILE A 56 16.09 25.78 -28.26
N HIS A 57 16.54 24.54 -28.08
CA HIS A 57 17.54 24.19 -27.08
C HIS A 57 18.87 24.91 -27.35
N THR A 58 19.38 24.84 -28.58
CA THR A 58 20.62 25.52 -28.97
C THR A 58 20.53 27.02 -28.70
N ARG A 59 19.45 27.66 -29.10
CA ARG A 59 19.23 29.10 -28.83
C ARG A 59 19.13 29.45 -27.35
N SER A 60 18.63 28.52 -26.54
CA SER A 60 18.51 28.70 -25.09
C SER A 60 19.86 28.57 -24.38
N ILE A 61 20.73 27.59 -24.77
CA ILE A 61 22.03 27.39 -24.16
C ILE A 61 23.07 28.45 -24.60
N GLU A 62 22.95 28.99 -25.83
CA GLU A 62 23.81 30.11 -26.27
C GLU A 62 23.69 31.36 -25.38
N ARG A 63 22.56 31.49 -24.67
CA ARG A 63 22.30 32.58 -23.72
C ARG A 63 22.76 32.27 -22.30
N ARG A 64 22.89 30.98 -21.95
CA ARG A 64 23.26 30.48 -20.60
C ARG A 64 23.96 29.15 -20.78
N ASP A 65 25.16 29.03 -20.29
CA ASP A 65 25.93 27.77 -20.28
C ASP A 65 25.40 26.89 -19.12
N ASP A 66 24.25 26.24 -19.32
CA ASP A 66 23.59 25.45 -18.29
C ASP A 66 24.03 23.97 -18.28
N GLY A 67 25.02 23.58 -19.12
CA GLY A 67 25.61 22.22 -19.12
C GLY A 67 24.68 21.08 -19.51
N VAL A 68 23.49 21.35 -20.10
CA VAL A 68 22.52 20.35 -20.51
C VAL A 68 22.72 19.91 -21.97
N SER A 69 22.60 18.59 -22.23
CA SER A 69 22.98 17.99 -23.52
C SER A 69 21.96 18.10 -24.65
N GLY A 70 20.73 18.50 -24.37
CA GLY A 70 19.65 18.54 -25.35
C GLY A 70 19.02 17.16 -25.60
N LEU A 71 18.67 16.87 -26.86
CA LEU A 71 18.06 15.61 -27.29
C LEU A 71 19.04 14.44 -27.16
N ASP A 72 18.62 13.34 -26.52
CA ASP A 72 19.43 12.13 -26.36
C ASP A 72 19.02 11.01 -27.33
N LYS A 73 17.72 10.62 -27.31
CA LYS A 73 17.19 9.49 -28.10
C LYS A 73 15.80 9.80 -28.61
N THR A 74 15.46 9.20 -29.74
CA THR A 74 14.10 9.18 -30.31
C THR A 74 13.51 7.79 -30.22
N PHE A 75 12.19 7.71 -30.06
CA PHE A 75 11.40 6.49 -29.99
C PHE A 75 10.29 6.59 -31.04
N ASP A 76 10.27 5.67 -31.98
CA ASP A 76 9.24 5.59 -33.03
C ASP A 76 8.88 4.13 -33.30
N PHE A 77 7.67 3.76 -32.89
CA PHE A 77 7.10 2.44 -33.15
C PHE A 77 5.57 2.51 -33.23
N PRO A 78 4.89 1.52 -33.80
CA PRO A 78 3.44 1.57 -34.00
C PRO A 78 2.68 1.94 -32.73
N GLY A 79 2.00 3.10 -32.77
CA GLY A 79 1.20 3.63 -31.66
C GLY A 79 1.94 4.52 -30.67
N PHE A 80 3.26 4.74 -30.84
CA PHE A 80 4.02 5.64 -29.95
C PHE A 80 5.14 6.36 -30.70
N ALA A 81 5.23 7.67 -30.51
CA ALA A 81 6.34 8.50 -30.95
C ALA A 81 6.77 9.45 -29.82
N GLY A 82 8.07 9.59 -29.61
CA GLY A 82 8.59 10.40 -28.52
C GLY A 82 10.10 10.51 -28.55
N TYR A 83 10.66 11.14 -27.52
CA TYR A 83 12.11 11.30 -27.36
C TYR A 83 12.49 11.49 -25.89
N SER A 84 13.77 11.29 -25.58
CA SER A 84 14.34 11.66 -24.28
C SER A 84 15.44 12.70 -24.47
N GLY A 85 15.74 13.46 -23.41
CA GLY A 85 16.79 14.45 -23.42
C GLY A 85 16.98 15.20 -22.10
N SER A 86 18.02 16.01 -22.06
CA SER A 86 18.29 16.94 -20.95
C SER A 86 18.01 18.37 -21.42
N PHE A 87 17.07 19.03 -20.77
CA PHE A 87 16.61 20.35 -21.21
C PHE A 87 16.61 21.31 -20.03
N ASN A 88 16.97 22.55 -20.29
CA ASN A 88 16.80 23.61 -19.30
C ASN A 88 15.32 24.04 -19.20
N HIS A 89 15.02 24.86 -18.20
CA HIS A 89 13.65 25.28 -17.91
C HIS A 89 12.98 25.98 -19.12
N GLU A 90 13.67 26.84 -19.85
CA GLU A 90 13.15 27.57 -21.00
C GLU A 90 12.74 26.61 -22.14
N THR A 91 13.58 25.64 -22.44
CA THR A 91 13.31 24.60 -23.44
C THR A 91 12.15 23.71 -23.02
N LEU A 92 12.06 23.30 -21.74
CA LEU A 92 10.97 22.50 -21.22
C LEU A 92 9.62 23.22 -21.30
N GLU A 93 9.56 24.50 -20.97
CA GLU A 93 8.34 25.30 -21.09
C GLU A 93 7.88 25.41 -22.55
N ALA A 94 8.81 25.59 -23.49
CA ALA A 94 8.49 25.62 -24.91
C ALA A 94 7.94 24.24 -25.40
N ILE A 95 8.53 23.13 -24.94
CA ILE A 95 8.06 21.78 -25.24
C ILE A 95 6.67 21.56 -24.66
N ARG A 96 6.40 21.98 -23.41
CA ARG A 96 5.06 21.88 -22.76
C ARG A 96 3.99 22.67 -23.49
N ALA A 97 4.35 23.81 -24.04
CA ALA A 97 3.42 24.64 -24.78
C ALA A 97 3.11 24.12 -26.21
N ASN A 98 3.86 23.13 -26.69
CA ASN A 98 3.70 22.61 -28.05
C ASN A 98 2.42 21.75 -28.15
N PRO A 99 1.49 22.05 -29.09
CA PRO A 99 0.23 21.33 -29.21
C PRO A 99 0.37 19.85 -29.62
N ASN A 100 1.52 19.46 -30.18
CA ASN A 100 1.79 18.08 -30.60
C ASN A 100 2.28 17.18 -29.45
N VAL A 101 2.60 17.74 -28.28
CA VAL A 101 3.03 16.99 -27.10
C VAL A 101 1.82 16.47 -26.35
N SER A 102 1.84 15.18 -26.01
CA SER A 102 0.82 14.53 -25.19
C SER A 102 1.21 14.43 -23.72
N ALA A 103 2.50 14.19 -23.43
CA ALA A 103 3.03 14.07 -22.07
C ALA A 103 4.51 14.46 -22.00
N ILE A 104 4.93 14.97 -20.84
CA ILE A 104 6.33 15.16 -20.44
C ILE A 104 6.47 14.63 -19.03
N GLU A 105 7.41 13.71 -18.84
CA GLU A 105 7.69 13.12 -17.54
C GLU A 105 9.21 13.15 -17.29
N PRO A 106 9.65 13.28 -16.01
CA PRO A 106 11.04 13.03 -15.67
C PRO A 106 11.42 11.59 -16.05
N ASP A 107 12.65 11.39 -16.54
CA ASP A 107 13.17 10.05 -16.77
C ASP A 107 13.44 9.35 -15.43
N GLN A 108 13.25 8.05 -15.36
CA GLN A 108 13.29 7.26 -14.15
C GLN A 108 14.23 6.06 -14.30
N GLU A 109 14.82 5.64 -13.18
CA GLU A 109 15.55 4.38 -13.15
C GLU A 109 14.61 3.19 -13.31
N VAL A 110 14.97 2.28 -14.21
CA VAL A 110 14.29 1.00 -14.40
C VAL A 110 15.13 -0.09 -13.74
N HIS A 111 14.61 -0.66 -12.66
CA HIS A 111 15.27 -1.74 -11.94
C HIS A 111 14.81 -3.09 -12.47
N LEU A 112 15.76 -4.05 -12.56
CA LEU A 112 15.40 -5.45 -12.78
C LEU A 112 14.64 -5.95 -11.55
N ALA A 113 13.45 -6.55 -11.75
CA ALA A 113 12.72 -7.24 -10.69
C ALA A 113 13.60 -8.39 -10.18
N THR A 114 14.17 -8.26 -8.99
CA THR A 114 15.05 -9.25 -8.38
C THR A 114 14.27 -9.98 -7.30
N SER A 115 13.87 -11.22 -7.57
CA SER A 115 13.30 -12.09 -6.54
C SER A 115 14.39 -12.48 -5.55
N ILE A 116 14.11 -12.28 -4.26
CA ILE A 116 14.94 -12.73 -3.15
C ILE A 116 14.27 -13.93 -2.51
N ALA A 117 15.06 -14.94 -2.13
CA ALA A 117 14.60 -16.07 -1.38
C ALA A 117 15.18 -16.01 0.04
N GLN A 118 14.30 -15.93 1.04
CA GLN A 118 14.68 -16.12 2.45
C GLN A 118 14.58 -17.59 2.79
N ASP A 119 15.68 -18.17 3.22
CA ASP A 119 15.74 -19.56 3.70
C ASP A 119 15.12 -19.68 5.09
N GLN A 120 14.48 -20.81 5.36
CA GLN A 120 13.88 -21.17 6.65
C GLN A 120 12.96 -20.07 7.24
N PRO A 121 12.04 -19.48 6.48
CA PRO A 121 11.13 -18.49 6.99
C PRO A 121 10.12 -19.12 7.98
N PRO A 122 9.43 -18.33 8.81
CA PRO A 122 8.20 -18.76 9.44
C PRO A 122 7.21 -19.33 8.42
N TRP A 123 6.46 -20.37 8.80
CA TRP A 123 5.57 -21.08 7.87
C TRP A 123 4.59 -20.17 7.12
N GLY A 124 4.12 -19.12 7.80
CA GLY A 124 3.17 -18.18 7.19
C GLY A 124 3.76 -17.40 6.03
N LEU A 125 5.04 -17.02 6.07
CA LEU A 125 5.74 -16.37 4.95
C LEU A 125 5.90 -17.34 3.78
N SER A 126 6.29 -18.60 4.06
CA SER A 126 6.36 -19.66 3.05
C SER A 126 4.98 -19.86 2.36
N ALA A 127 3.92 -19.95 3.15
CA ALA A 127 2.56 -20.20 2.64
C ALA A 127 2.03 -19.13 1.69
N ILE A 128 2.40 -17.87 1.90
CA ILE A 128 1.91 -16.75 1.08
C ILE A 128 2.78 -16.41 -0.13
N SER A 129 3.90 -17.10 -0.33
CA SER A 129 4.83 -16.80 -1.42
C SER A 129 4.88 -17.87 -2.52
N HIS A 130 3.99 -18.84 -2.48
CA HIS A 130 3.90 -19.91 -3.49
C HIS A 130 2.47 -20.05 -4.00
N ALA A 131 2.28 -20.02 -5.31
CA ALA A 131 0.96 -20.21 -5.94
C ALA A 131 0.36 -21.60 -5.64
N ASN A 132 1.22 -22.58 -5.37
CA ASN A 132 0.88 -23.88 -4.81
C ASN A 132 1.50 -23.98 -3.43
N PRO A 133 0.81 -23.59 -2.35
CA PRO A 133 1.37 -23.53 -1.03
C PRO A 133 1.95 -24.88 -0.58
N PRO A 134 3.20 -24.90 -0.11
CA PRO A 134 3.90 -26.12 0.20
C PRO A 134 3.33 -26.81 1.44
N SER A 135 3.39 -28.14 1.50
CA SER A 135 3.00 -28.92 2.69
C SER A 135 4.04 -28.85 3.82
N SER A 136 5.23 -28.31 3.55
CA SER A 136 6.31 -28.08 4.51
C SER A 136 6.90 -26.69 4.26
N ASN A 137 7.64 -26.15 5.26
CA ASN A 137 8.30 -24.86 5.07
C ASN A 137 9.24 -24.89 3.86
N SER A 138 9.04 -23.93 2.98
CA SER A 138 9.87 -23.60 1.84
C SER A 138 10.38 -22.17 2.00
N ASN A 139 11.13 -21.68 1.04
CA ASN A 139 11.63 -20.30 1.09
C ASN A 139 10.47 -19.28 1.07
N TYR A 140 10.70 -18.10 1.62
CA TYR A 140 9.86 -16.94 1.35
C TYR A 140 10.45 -16.19 0.16
N ILE A 141 9.72 -16.12 -0.94
CA ILE A 141 10.14 -15.47 -2.17
C ILE A 141 9.44 -14.13 -2.30
N PHE A 142 10.23 -13.06 -2.53
CA PHE A 142 9.71 -11.69 -2.61
C PHE A 142 10.60 -10.82 -3.48
N ASP A 143 10.06 -9.74 -4.02
CA ASP A 143 10.82 -8.72 -4.76
C ASP A 143 11.71 -7.90 -3.82
N SER A 144 12.85 -7.45 -4.32
CA SER A 144 13.85 -6.69 -3.56
C SER A 144 13.36 -5.35 -3.02
N SER A 145 12.29 -4.79 -3.59
CA SER A 145 11.63 -3.59 -3.05
C SER A 145 11.13 -3.81 -1.63
N ALA A 146 10.62 -5.01 -1.33
CA ALA A 146 10.24 -5.45 0.02
C ALA A 146 9.42 -4.43 0.83
N GLY A 147 8.60 -3.61 0.17
CA GLY A 147 7.82 -2.56 0.82
C GLY A 147 8.60 -1.24 1.06
N GLU A 148 9.74 -1.02 0.44
CA GLU A 148 10.52 0.21 0.56
C GLU A 148 9.70 1.45 0.18
N GLY A 149 9.85 2.54 0.94
CA GLY A 149 9.10 3.77 0.72
C GLY A 149 7.64 3.75 1.19
N THR A 150 7.15 2.63 1.78
CA THR A 150 5.79 2.52 2.32
C THR A 150 5.73 2.69 3.83
N PHE A 151 4.52 2.94 4.34
CA PHE A 151 4.25 3.24 5.74
C PHE A 151 3.11 2.35 6.25
N SER A 152 3.41 1.50 7.22
CA SER A 152 2.46 0.56 7.83
C SER A 152 2.08 1.03 9.23
N TYR A 153 0.84 1.51 9.39
CA TYR A 153 0.30 1.97 10.66
C TYR A 153 -0.36 0.81 11.40
N VAL A 154 0.08 0.57 12.63
CA VAL A 154 -0.38 -0.52 13.50
C VAL A 154 -1.20 0.07 14.63
N LEU A 155 -2.53 0.10 14.50
CA LEU A 155 -3.45 0.56 15.54
C LEU A 155 -3.71 -0.60 16.51
N ASP A 156 -3.01 -0.58 17.66
CA ASP A 156 -2.92 -1.73 18.55
C ASP A 156 -2.54 -1.30 19.99
N SER A 157 -1.90 -2.18 20.74
CA SER A 157 -1.36 -1.91 22.09
C SER A 157 -0.08 -1.05 22.10
N GLY A 158 0.31 -0.48 20.93
CA GLY A 158 1.61 0.15 20.73
C GLY A 158 2.67 -0.85 20.26
N VAL A 159 3.89 -0.38 19.98
CA VAL A 159 5.00 -1.17 19.43
C VAL A 159 6.28 -0.92 20.21
N PHE A 160 6.99 -1.98 20.59
CA PHE A 160 8.33 -1.89 21.17
C PHE A 160 9.35 -1.56 20.07
N VAL A 161 9.57 -0.26 19.85
CA VAL A 161 10.38 0.29 18.73
C VAL A 161 11.85 -0.12 18.78
N GLY A 162 12.36 -0.54 19.94
CA GLY A 162 13.74 -0.98 20.12
C GLY A 162 14.02 -2.43 19.70
N HIS A 163 13.06 -3.14 19.09
CA HIS A 163 13.28 -4.51 18.63
C HIS A 163 14.24 -4.53 17.44
N LEU A 164 15.26 -5.39 17.49
CA LEU A 164 16.34 -5.47 16.47
C LEU A 164 15.82 -5.82 15.08
N ASP A 165 14.77 -6.63 15.00
CA ASP A 165 14.16 -7.05 13.73
C ASP A 165 13.50 -5.90 12.95
N TYR A 166 13.34 -4.73 13.58
CA TYR A 166 12.85 -3.53 12.89
C TYR A 166 13.96 -2.65 12.31
N GLU A 167 15.22 -2.89 12.67
CA GLU A 167 16.39 -2.17 12.10
C GLU A 167 16.25 -0.64 12.17
N GLY A 168 15.59 -0.13 13.23
CA GLY A 168 15.34 1.30 13.42
C GLY A 168 14.18 1.87 12.60
N ARG A 169 13.44 1.05 11.83
CA ARG A 169 12.30 1.48 10.99
C ARG A 169 10.99 1.65 11.77
N ALA A 170 10.97 1.48 13.08
CA ALA A 170 9.77 1.59 13.88
C ALA A 170 9.72 2.89 14.67
N ILE A 171 8.55 3.53 14.71
CA ILE A 171 8.20 4.62 15.64
C ILE A 171 6.89 4.29 16.33
N SER A 172 6.57 4.97 17.44
CA SER A 172 5.31 4.76 18.17
C SER A 172 4.69 6.09 18.60
N TYR A 173 3.36 6.13 18.61
CA TYR A 173 2.53 7.22 19.10
C TYR A 173 1.49 6.68 20.07
N ASP A 174 1.23 7.39 21.16
CA ASP A 174 0.20 7.04 22.13
C ASP A 174 -1.04 7.94 21.94
N ALA A 175 -2.16 7.33 21.52
CA ALA A 175 -3.45 7.99 21.37
C ALA A 175 -4.37 7.81 22.59
N THR A 176 -3.90 7.10 23.62
CA THR A 176 -4.72 6.78 24.81
C THR A 176 -4.59 7.82 25.94
N GLY A 177 -3.56 8.67 25.84
CA GLY A 177 -3.23 9.63 26.91
C GLY A 177 -2.54 8.99 28.11
N GLY A 178 -1.76 7.91 27.90
CA GLY A 178 -0.95 7.26 28.94
C GLY A 178 -1.55 5.99 29.52
N ALA A 179 -2.44 5.30 28.80
CA ALA A 179 -2.93 4.00 29.25
C ALA A 179 -1.76 2.99 29.33
N ALA A 180 -1.71 2.25 30.43
CA ALA A 180 -0.69 1.24 30.65
C ALA A 180 -0.81 0.11 29.60
N THR A 181 0.31 -0.24 29.00
CA THR A 181 0.42 -1.33 28.03
C THR A 181 1.78 -2.01 28.20
N ASP A 182 1.86 -3.28 27.79
CA ASP A 182 3.12 -4.00 27.68
C ASP A 182 3.67 -4.02 26.26
N TYR A 183 2.97 -3.39 25.29
CA TYR A 183 3.31 -3.36 23.86
C TYR A 183 3.38 -4.72 23.15
N SER A 184 3.06 -5.82 23.83
CA SER A 184 3.35 -7.17 23.34
C SER A 184 2.60 -7.50 22.05
N HIS A 185 1.29 -7.29 22.03
CA HIS A 185 0.44 -7.65 20.91
C HIS A 185 0.79 -6.82 19.66
N GLY A 186 0.86 -5.50 19.76
CA GLY A 186 1.20 -4.63 18.64
C GLY A 186 2.63 -4.82 18.12
N THR A 187 3.59 -5.20 19.02
CA THR A 187 4.93 -5.60 18.61
C THR A 187 4.89 -6.86 17.75
N HIS A 188 4.13 -7.89 18.17
CA HIS A 188 3.99 -9.11 17.38
C HIS A 188 3.37 -8.83 16.00
N VAL A 189 2.32 -8.04 15.94
CA VAL A 189 1.65 -7.61 14.71
C VAL A 189 2.60 -6.84 13.80
N ALA A 190 3.34 -5.86 14.34
CA ALA A 190 4.32 -5.08 13.57
C ALA A 190 5.43 -5.96 12.95
N GLY A 191 5.87 -6.99 13.68
CA GLY A 191 6.86 -7.95 13.19
C GLY A 191 6.38 -8.73 11.97
N ILE A 192 5.11 -9.14 11.94
CA ILE A 192 4.50 -9.84 10.78
C ILE A 192 4.39 -8.91 9.57
N ILE A 193 4.10 -7.62 9.78
CA ILE A 193 4.02 -6.66 8.68
C ILE A 193 5.41 -6.41 8.08
N GLY A 194 6.40 -6.04 8.93
CA GLY A 194 7.61 -5.40 8.43
C GLY A 194 8.90 -5.75 9.17
N GLY A 195 8.94 -6.83 9.97
CA GLY A 195 10.19 -7.33 10.54
C GLY A 195 11.15 -7.84 9.45
N ALA A 196 12.45 -7.64 9.63
CA ALA A 196 13.46 -8.11 8.69
C ALA A 196 13.45 -9.63 8.53
N THR A 197 13.21 -10.36 9.64
CA THR A 197 13.12 -11.83 9.66
C THR A 197 11.69 -12.31 9.49
N TYR A 198 10.75 -11.74 10.27
CA TYR A 198 9.38 -12.26 10.40
C TYR A 198 8.38 -11.56 9.50
N GLY A 199 8.76 -10.44 8.86
CA GLY A 199 7.86 -9.57 8.13
C GLY A 199 7.71 -9.92 6.65
N VAL A 200 6.53 -9.57 6.13
CA VAL A 200 6.20 -9.64 4.69
C VAL A 200 6.91 -8.51 3.93
N ALA A 201 6.67 -7.26 4.32
CA ALA A 201 7.24 -6.06 3.71
C ALA A 201 8.45 -5.58 4.53
N LYS A 202 9.58 -6.25 4.34
CA LYS A 202 10.76 -6.15 5.21
C LYS A 202 11.40 -4.76 5.30
N LYS A 203 11.06 -3.84 4.38
CA LYS A 203 11.60 -2.47 4.31
C LYS A 203 10.56 -1.38 4.60
N THR A 204 9.29 -1.73 4.86
CA THR A 204 8.26 -0.76 5.22
C THR A 204 8.60 -0.03 6.53
N GLN A 205 8.20 1.25 6.64
CA GLN A 205 8.26 1.98 7.91
C GLN A 205 7.10 1.54 8.80
N LEU A 206 7.39 1.16 10.04
CA LEU A 206 6.40 0.72 11.01
C LEU A 206 6.00 1.88 11.94
N ILE A 207 4.73 2.20 11.99
CA ILE A 207 4.19 3.27 12.85
C ILE A 207 3.19 2.64 13.82
N GLY A 208 3.63 2.34 15.03
CA GLY A 208 2.76 1.90 16.12
C GLY A 208 1.88 3.06 16.59
N VAL A 209 0.57 2.84 16.66
CA VAL A 209 -0.39 3.79 17.23
C VAL A 209 -1.11 3.07 18.37
N GLN A 210 -0.78 3.44 19.60
CA GLN A 210 -1.42 2.84 20.75
C GLN A 210 -2.86 3.32 20.87
N VAL A 211 -3.81 2.41 20.72
CA VAL A 211 -5.26 2.64 20.85
C VAL A 211 -5.90 1.69 21.87
N THR A 212 -5.09 0.79 22.46
CA THR A 212 -5.53 -0.11 23.55
C THR A 212 -4.50 -0.13 24.68
N GLY A 213 -4.91 -0.56 25.86
CA GLY A 213 -3.99 -1.08 26.89
C GLY A 213 -3.51 -2.50 26.49
N THR A 214 -3.00 -3.25 27.45
CA THR A 214 -2.46 -4.61 27.22
C THR A 214 -3.50 -5.56 26.60
N THR A 215 -4.77 -5.51 27.02
CA THR A 215 -5.81 -6.44 26.58
C THR A 215 -7.11 -5.78 26.15
N VAL A 216 -7.36 -4.55 26.57
CA VAL A 216 -8.62 -3.83 26.29
C VAL A 216 -8.35 -2.39 25.89
N GLY A 217 -9.21 -1.86 25.04
CA GLY A 217 -9.20 -0.47 24.60
C GLY A 217 -10.56 0.18 24.76
N GLN A 218 -10.64 1.45 24.39
CA GLN A 218 -11.87 2.22 24.34
C GLN A 218 -12.09 2.73 22.92
N SER A 219 -13.36 2.78 22.47
CA SER A 219 -13.68 3.34 21.14
C SER A 219 -13.18 4.78 20.98
N SER A 220 -13.17 5.57 22.05
CA SER A 220 -12.63 6.94 22.03
C SER A 220 -11.12 6.97 21.74
N TRP A 221 -10.34 6.03 22.27
CA TRP A 221 -8.90 5.90 21.98
C TRP A 221 -8.67 5.47 20.53
N LEU A 222 -9.49 4.54 20.03
CA LEU A 222 -9.43 4.12 18.63
C LEU A 222 -9.73 5.30 17.68
N LEU A 223 -10.76 6.10 17.98
CA LEU A 223 -11.09 7.29 17.19
C LEU A 223 -9.98 8.35 17.24
N ALA A 224 -9.36 8.55 18.42
CA ALA A 224 -8.20 9.44 18.56
C ALA A 224 -7.00 8.93 17.73
N GLY A 225 -6.74 7.62 17.77
CA GLY A 225 -5.69 6.99 16.96
C GLY A 225 -5.93 7.10 15.47
N LEU A 226 -7.16 6.85 14.99
CA LEU A 226 -7.54 7.05 13.58
C LEU A 226 -7.36 8.51 13.16
N THR A 227 -7.79 9.46 14.02
CA THR A 227 -7.64 10.89 13.76
C THR A 227 -6.16 11.28 13.62
N TRP A 228 -5.32 10.85 14.55
CA TRP A 228 -3.89 11.12 14.45
C TRP A 228 -3.28 10.48 13.21
N THR A 229 -3.60 9.21 12.93
CA THR A 229 -3.07 8.46 11.81
C THR A 229 -3.37 9.13 10.48
N ILE A 230 -4.64 9.50 10.22
CA ILE A 230 -5.00 10.15 8.95
C ILE A 230 -4.34 11.52 8.81
N ASN A 231 -4.25 12.30 9.89
CA ASN A 231 -3.57 13.59 9.88
C ASN A 231 -2.05 13.44 9.62
N ASP A 232 -1.40 12.42 10.18
CA ASP A 232 0.01 12.12 9.91
C ASP A 232 0.22 11.73 8.45
N ILE A 233 -0.65 10.88 7.89
CA ILE A 233 -0.61 10.48 6.47
C ILE A 233 -0.78 11.68 5.55
N LEU A 234 -1.80 12.51 5.78
CA LEU A 234 -2.10 13.67 4.95
C LEU A 234 -1.01 14.74 5.03
N SER A 235 -0.58 15.09 6.24
CA SER A 235 0.43 16.15 6.44
C SER A 235 1.80 15.80 5.87
N LYS A 236 2.11 14.50 5.74
CA LYS A 236 3.38 13.98 5.21
C LYS A 236 3.30 13.51 3.76
N GLY A 237 2.15 13.69 3.09
CA GLY A 237 1.97 13.28 1.69
C GLY A 237 2.10 11.77 1.46
N ARG A 238 1.59 10.94 2.39
CA ARG A 238 1.73 9.47 2.36
C ARG A 238 0.53 8.73 1.79
N ILE A 239 -0.45 9.42 1.21
CA ILE A 239 -1.56 8.80 0.48
C ILE A 239 -0.98 7.97 -0.69
N GLY A 240 -1.51 6.76 -0.90
CA GLY A 240 -1.01 5.82 -1.89
C GLY A 240 0.28 5.08 -1.52
N LYS A 241 0.85 5.36 -0.33
CA LYS A 241 2.05 4.70 0.22
C LYS A 241 1.79 4.13 1.62
N SER A 242 0.57 4.21 2.13
CA SER A 242 0.22 3.82 3.49
C SER A 242 -0.82 2.71 3.54
N VAL A 243 -0.71 1.87 4.57
CA VAL A 243 -1.71 0.88 4.96
C VAL A 243 -1.94 0.96 6.47
N ILE A 244 -3.17 0.73 6.90
CA ILE A 244 -3.54 0.66 8.32
C ILE A 244 -3.94 -0.77 8.65
N ASN A 245 -3.31 -1.33 9.69
CA ASN A 245 -3.68 -2.62 10.26
C ASN A 245 -4.42 -2.43 11.58
N MET A 246 -5.59 -3.05 11.70
CA MET A 246 -6.44 -3.06 12.88
C MET A 246 -6.64 -4.52 13.33
N SER A 247 -5.68 -5.04 14.11
CA SER A 247 -5.75 -6.37 14.72
C SER A 247 -6.60 -6.37 15.99
N LEU A 248 -7.76 -5.73 15.91
CA LEU A 248 -8.72 -5.53 17.01
C LEU A 248 -10.15 -5.62 16.50
N THR A 249 -11.06 -5.93 17.41
CA THR A 249 -12.50 -5.94 17.16
C THR A 249 -13.26 -5.36 18.35
N SER A 250 -14.41 -4.77 18.08
CA SER A 250 -15.43 -4.41 19.08
C SER A 250 -16.78 -5.00 18.64
N GLY A 251 -17.78 -4.98 19.50
CA GLY A 251 -19.16 -5.21 19.05
C GLY A 251 -19.54 -4.24 17.93
N SER A 252 -20.50 -4.61 17.09
CA SER A 252 -20.92 -3.80 15.94
C SER A 252 -21.20 -2.36 16.33
N SER A 253 -20.51 -1.41 15.69
CA SER A 253 -20.54 0.02 15.99
C SER A 253 -20.56 0.86 14.71
N THR A 254 -21.68 1.55 14.49
CA THR A 254 -21.81 2.48 13.36
C THR A 254 -20.80 3.60 13.42
N ILE A 255 -20.45 4.10 14.62
CA ILE A 255 -19.48 5.18 14.80
C ILE A 255 -18.07 4.70 14.38
N THR A 256 -17.65 3.54 14.84
CA THR A 256 -16.36 2.94 14.45
C THR A 256 -16.30 2.71 12.94
N ASN A 257 -17.36 2.12 12.37
CA ASN A 257 -17.40 1.85 10.93
C ASN A 257 -17.36 3.14 10.10
N ASN A 258 -18.11 4.18 10.50
CA ASN A 258 -18.09 5.46 9.79
C ASN A 258 -16.70 6.14 9.87
N ALA A 259 -16.01 6.05 11.00
CA ALA A 259 -14.66 6.59 11.13
C ALA A 259 -13.65 5.83 10.25
N VAL A 260 -13.73 4.51 10.22
CA VAL A 260 -12.88 3.68 9.34
C VAL A 260 -13.21 3.93 7.87
N GLN A 261 -14.50 4.06 7.51
CA GLN A 261 -14.92 4.40 6.15
C GLN A 261 -14.33 5.73 5.70
N ALA A 262 -14.38 6.76 6.55
CA ALA A 262 -13.80 8.08 6.22
C ALA A 262 -12.28 8.02 5.95
N VAL A 263 -11.55 7.16 6.66
CA VAL A 263 -10.14 6.90 6.39
C VAL A 263 -9.96 6.21 5.03
N ILE A 264 -10.77 5.21 4.71
CA ILE A 264 -10.75 4.51 3.42
C ILE A 264 -11.07 5.49 2.28
N ASP A 265 -12.08 6.33 2.45
CA ASP A 265 -12.49 7.36 1.47
C ASP A 265 -11.37 8.40 1.24
N SER A 266 -10.48 8.58 2.21
CA SER A 266 -9.27 9.42 2.05
C SER A 266 -8.15 8.77 1.24
N GLY A 267 -8.34 7.51 0.76
CA GLY A 267 -7.40 6.81 -0.10
C GLY A 267 -6.43 5.87 0.63
N VAL A 268 -6.73 5.46 1.87
CA VAL A 268 -5.88 4.55 2.65
C VAL A 268 -6.55 3.19 2.85
N SER A 269 -5.87 2.11 2.48
CA SER A 269 -6.36 0.74 2.72
C SER A 269 -6.35 0.41 4.22
N VAL A 270 -7.47 -0.13 4.71
CA VAL A 270 -7.60 -0.60 6.10
C VAL A 270 -7.81 -2.11 6.12
N ILE A 271 -6.99 -2.80 6.90
CA ILE A 271 -7.04 -4.25 7.10
C ILE A 271 -7.60 -4.53 8.49
N ALA A 272 -8.63 -5.38 8.56
CA ALA A 272 -9.31 -5.72 9.79
C ALA A 272 -9.21 -7.22 10.11
N ALA A 273 -8.93 -7.53 11.37
CA ALA A 273 -9.07 -8.92 11.86
C ALA A 273 -10.56 -9.32 11.97
N ALA A 274 -10.90 -10.53 11.54
CA ALA A 274 -12.28 -11.02 11.59
C ALA A 274 -12.80 -11.25 13.04
N GLY A 275 -11.89 -11.47 13.99
CA GLY A 275 -12.21 -11.84 15.38
C GLY A 275 -12.00 -13.33 15.69
N ASN A 276 -12.02 -13.67 16.98
CA ASN A 276 -11.53 -14.95 17.49
C ASN A 276 -12.58 -15.69 18.35
N SER A 277 -13.86 -15.55 18.03
CA SER A 277 -14.98 -16.11 18.82
C SER A 277 -15.69 -17.27 18.13
N ASN A 278 -15.18 -17.74 16.97
CA ASN A 278 -15.85 -18.72 16.11
C ASN A 278 -17.32 -18.34 15.81
N SER A 279 -17.57 -17.07 15.59
CA SER A 279 -18.90 -16.48 15.32
C SER A 279 -18.91 -15.74 13.97
N ASP A 280 -20.08 -15.27 13.56
CA ASP A 280 -20.19 -14.45 12.35
C ASP A 280 -19.48 -13.12 12.55
N ALA A 281 -18.61 -12.77 11.59
CA ALA A 281 -17.89 -11.51 11.60
C ALA A 281 -18.80 -10.29 11.36
N ALA A 282 -20.01 -10.49 10.89
CA ALA A 282 -21.02 -9.44 10.74
C ALA A 282 -21.40 -8.74 12.06
N ASP A 283 -21.17 -9.40 13.19
CA ASP A 283 -21.46 -8.86 14.53
C ASP A 283 -20.33 -7.98 15.09
N TRP A 284 -19.22 -7.81 14.34
CA TRP A 284 -18.00 -7.19 14.84
C TRP A 284 -17.53 -6.03 13.97
N SER A 285 -17.20 -4.90 14.61
CA SER A 285 -16.55 -3.75 13.94
C SER A 285 -15.03 -3.74 14.20
N PRO A 286 -14.20 -3.37 13.21
CA PRO A 286 -14.55 -2.96 11.85
C PRO A 286 -14.68 -4.14 10.85
N ALA A 287 -14.67 -5.40 11.30
CA ALA A 287 -14.71 -6.60 10.46
C ALA A 287 -15.95 -6.67 9.54
N ASN A 288 -17.06 -6.06 9.95
CA ASN A 288 -18.30 -6.00 9.18
C ASN A 288 -18.40 -4.81 8.21
N LEU A 289 -17.33 -4.02 8.04
CA LEU A 289 -17.29 -2.90 7.10
C LEU A 289 -16.86 -3.39 5.71
N PRO A 290 -17.74 -3.37 4.68
CA PRO A 290 -17.40 -3.93 3.36
C PRO A 290 -16.23 -3.27 2.66
N ALA A 291 -15.91 -2.01 2.97
CA ALA A 291 -14.79 -1.29 2.37
C ALA A 291 -13.42 -1.67 2.96
N ALA A 292 -13.37 -2.19 4.18
CA ALA A 292 -12.16 -2.75 4.77
C ALA A 292 -11.81 -4.10 4.12
N ILE A 293 -10.56 -4.56 4.27
CA ILE A 293 -10.17 -5.93 3.92
C ILE A 293 -10.21 -6.75 5.20
N THR A 294 -11.22 -7.60 5.34
CA THR A 294 -11.45 -8.41 6.55
C THR A 294 -10.83 -9.80 6.41
N VAL A 295 -10.01 -10.19 7.37
CA VAL A 295 -9.11 -11.34 7.27
C VAL A 295 -9.41 -12.39 8.33
N ALA A 296 -9.71 -13.62 7.90
CA ALA A 296 -9.81 -14.81 8.73
C ALA A 296 -8.45 -15.51 8.87
N ALA A 297 -8.31 -16.33 9.93
CA ALA A 297 -7.09 -17.06 10.22
C ALA A 297 -7.12 -18.49 9.70
N SER A 298 -6.06 -18.92 9.02
CA SER A 298 -5.78 -20.30 8.64
C SER A 298 -4.63 -20.91 9.46
N ASN A 299 -4.54 -22.25 9.47
CA ASN A 299 -3.41 -22.98 9.99
C ASN A 299 -2.50 -23.50 8.87
N SER A 300 -1.39 -24.14 9.25
CA SER A 300 -0.39 -24.68 8.31
C SER A 300 -0.88 -25.87 7.47
N ASN A 301 -2.04 -26.44 7.78
CA ASN A 301 -2.71 -27.46 6.97
C ASN A 301 -3.80 -26.88 6.08
N TYR A 302 -3.85 -25.55 5.94
CA TYR A 302 -4.83 -24.82 5.15
C TYR A 302 -6.29 -25.05 5.57
N ASN A 303 -6.51 -25.27 6.88
CA ASN A 303 -7.85 -25.26 7.47
C ASN A 303 -8.09 -23.89 8.11
N ARG A 304 -9.35 -23.45 8.16
CA ARG A 304 -9.71 -22.33 9.03
C ARG A 304 -9.29 -22.66 10.46
N TRP A 305 -8.60 -21.74 11.13
CA TRP A 305 -8.34 -21.87 12.55
C TRP A 305 -9.66 -21.92 13.33
N SER A 306 -9.82 -22.90 14.23
CA SER A 306 -11.10 -23.22 14.85
C SER A 306 -11.76 -22.05 15.59
N ALA A 307 -10.97 -21.13 16.16
CA ALA A 307 -11.49 -19.93 16.82
C ALA A 307 -11.70 -18.75 15.88
N SER A 308 -11.20 -18.79 14.62
CA SER A 308 -11.41 -17.70 13.65
C SER A 308 -12.89 -17.45 13.41
N ASN A 309 -13.29 -16.19 13.46
CA ASN A 309 -14.60 -15.77 12.97
C ASN A 309 -14.71 -16.04 11.45
N TRP A 310 -15.94 -16.09 10.96
CA TRP A 310 -16.31 -16.48 9.61
C TRP A 310 -17.48 -15.63 9.11
N GLY A 311 -18.03 -15.94 7.94
CA GLY A 311 -19.18 -15.24 7.38
C GLY A 311 -18.87 -14.46 6.13
N SER A 312 -19.91 -13.95 5.48
CA SER A 312 -19.83 -13.29 4.17
C SER A 312 -19.14 -11.92 4.20
N THR A 313 -18.92 -11.35 5.39
CA THR A 313 -18.17 -10.08 5.54
C THR A 313 -16.65 -10.27 5.53
N VAL A 314 -16.19 -11.53 5.64
CA VAL A 314 -14.77 -11.86 5.56
C VAL A 314 -14.36 -12.03 4.11
N ASP A 315 -13.27 -11.41 3.70
CA ASP A 315 -12.81 -11.39 2.30
C ASP A 315 -11.91 -12.57 1.94
N LEU A 316 -10.97 -12.93 2.84
CA LEU A 316 -9.98 -13.98 2.57
C LEU A 316 -9.38 -14.53 3.87
N PHE A 317 -8.60 -15.59 3.71
CA PHE A 317 -7.77 -16.17 4.77
C PHE A 317 -6.31 -15.75 4.63
N ALA A 318 -5.63 -15.64 5.77
CA ALA A 318 -4.19 -15.57 5.85
C ALA A 318 -3.67 -16.44 7.01
N PRO A 319 -2.35 -16.77 7.06
CA PRO A 319 -1.76 -17.51 8.16
C PRO A 319 -2.04 -16.84 9.51
N GLY A 320 -2.65 -17.57 10.45
CA GLY A 320 -3.03 -16.98 11.74
C GLY A 320 -2.88 -17.91 12.95
N GLN A 321 -2.64 -19.21 12.75
CA GLN A 321 -2.40 -20.14 13.83
C GLN A 321 -0.92 -20.46 13.99
N ALA A 322 -0.41 -20.43 15.23
CA ALA A 322 0.99 -20.70 15.56
C ALA A 322 1.98 -19.82 14.76
N ILE A 323 1.77 -18.52 14.79
CA ILE A 323 2.59 -17.55 14.09
C ILE A 323 3.73 -17.06 15.00
N LEU A 324 4.95 -17.24 14.56
CA LEU A 324 6.17 -16.73 15.20
C LEU A 324 6.45 -15.31 14.72
N SER A 325 6.66 -14.37 15.66
CA SER A 325 7.04 -12.99 15.37
C SER A 325 7.76 -12.36 16.54
N THR A 326 8.15 -11.09 16.38
CA THR A 326 8.79 -10.26 17.40
C THR A 326 7.95 -10.14 18.67
N TRP A 327 8.61 -9.96 19.81
CA TRP A 327 7.97 -9.85 21.12
C TRP A 327 8.68 -8.82 22.00
N VAL A 328 8.10 -8.56 23.15
CA VAL A 328 8.67 -7.70 24.21
C VAL A 328 9.53 -8.52 25.20
N GLY A 329 10.27 -7.83 26.07
CA GLY A 329 11.11 -8.46 27.11
C GLY A 329 12.60 -8.43 26.79
N SER A 330 12.99 -8.44 25.51
CA SER A 330 14.34 -8.10 25.05
C SER A 330 14.30 -7.59 23.60
N PRO A 331 15.36 -6.92 23.11
CA PRO A 331 15.42 -6.44 21.74
C PRO A 331 15.39 -7.54 20.66
N SER A 332 15.55 -8.79 21.01
CA SER A 332 15.51 -9.94 20.10
C SER A 332 14.46 -10.99 20.50
N ALA A 333 13.55 -10.66 21.42
CA ALA A 333 12.55 -11.60 21.91
C ALA A 333 11.55 -11.94 20.80
N VAL A 334 11.13 -13.19 20.77
CA VAL A 334 10.13 -13.71 19.84
C VAL A 334 9.08 -14.53 20.58
N TYR A 335 7.89 -14.60 20.02
CA TYR A 335 6.80 -15.37 20.59
C TYR A 335 5.93 -15.98 19.50
N THR A 336 5.36 -17.15 19.79
CA THR A 336 4.40 -17.82 18.90
C THR A 336 3.00 -17.70 19.47
N THR A 337 2.09 -17.13 18.72
CA THR A 337 0.69 -17.01 19.12
C THR A 337 -0.26 -17.25 17.95
N SER A 338 -1.58 -17.23 18.20
CA SER A 338 -2.60 -17.49 17.20
C SER A 338 -3.72 -16.47 17.29
N GLY A 339 -4.28 -16.10 16.15
CA GLY A 339 -5.40 -15.16 16.07
C GLY A 339 -5.60 -14.66 14.66
N THR A 340 -6.78 -14.14 14.39
CA THR A 340 -7.03 -13.28 13.22
C THR A 340 -6.21 -12.00 13.30
N SER A 341 -5.82 -11.62 14.51
CA SER A 341 -4.82 -10.55 14.77
C SER A 341 -3.44 -10.84 14.17
N MET A 342 -3.08 -12.10 13.93
CA MET A 342 -1.84 -12.51 13.26
C MET A 342 -2.06 -12.69 11.76
N ALA A 343 -3.29 -12.93 11.32
CA ALA A 343 -3.65 -13.06 9.91
C ALA A 343 -3.75 -11.69 9.20
N ALA A 344 -4.39 -10.72 9.81
CA ALA A 344 -4.53 -9.37 9.26
C ALA A 344 -3.18 -8.72 8.88
N PRO A 345 -2.13 -8.75 9.71
CA PRO A 345 -0.84 -8.14 9.38
C PRO A 345 -0.13 -8.78 8.19
N TYR A 346 -0.35 -10.07 7.87
CA TYR A 346 0.15 -10.63 6.61
C TYR A 346 -0.45 -9.90 5.41
N VAL A 347 -1.76 -9.61 5.43
CA VAL A 347 -2.43 -8.86 4.37
C VAL A 347 -1.92 -7.42 4.33
N ALA A 348 -1.77 -6.76 5.49
CA ALA A 348 -1.20 -5.42 5.55
C ALA A 348 0.23 -5.36 4.98
N GLY A 349 1.04 -6.38 5.28
CA GLY A 349 2.37 -6.52 4.71
C GLY A 349 2.34 -6.70 3.18
N VAL A 350 1.42 -7.52 2.65
CA VAL A 350 1.28 -7.68 1.19
C VAL A 350 0.78 -6.39 0.53
N VAL A 351 -0.12 -5.64 1.18
CA VAL A 351 -0.53 -4.31 0.68
C VAL A 351 0.67 -3.36 0.62
N ALA A 352 1.48 -3.25 1.69
CA ALA A 352 2.69 -2.44 1.68
C ALA A 352 3.69 -2.89 0.60
N TYR A 353 3.87 -4.20 0.44
CA TYR A 353 4.71 -4.80 -0.59
C TYR A 353 4.24 -4.43 -2.00
N LEU A 354 2.94 -4.56 -2.29
CA LEU A 354 2.38 -4.23 -3.61
C LEU A 354 2.39 -2.73 -3.90
N LEU A 355 2.19 -1.87 -2.89
CA LEU A 355 2.31 -0.41 -3.05
C LEU A 355 3.73 0.02 -3.44
N ALA A 356 4.76 -0.68 -2.94
CA ALA A 356 6.14 -0.44 -3.34
C ALA A 356 6.45 -1.00 -4.73
N LEU A 357 5.94 -2.19 -5.05
CA LEU A 357 6.25 -2.91 -6.28
C LEU A 357 5.45 -2.39 -7.49
N GLU A 358 4.16 -2.15 -7.29
CA GLU A 358 3.21 -1.85 -8.37
C GLU A 358 2.74 -0.38 -8.39
N GLY A 359 3.18 0.41 -7.41
CA GLY A 359 2.78 1.81 -7.24
C GLY A 359 1.43 2.03 -6.53
N PRO A 360 1.02 3.30 -6.40
CA PRO A 360 -0.19 3.69 -5.69
C PRO A 360 -1.47 3.11 -6.30
N ARG A 361 -2.39 2.67 -5.43
CA ARG A 361 -3.74 2.20 -5.78
C ARG A 361 -4.77 2.78 -4.82
N THR A 362 -5.99 2.98 -5.28
CA THR A 362 -7.11 3.25 -4.39
C THR A 362 -7.39 2.03 -3.50
N PRO A 363 -8.01 2.20 -2.31
CA PRO A 363 -8.35 1.07 -1.44
C PRO A 363 -9.19 -0.01 -2.14
N ALA A 364 -10.12 0.37 -3.01
CA ALA A 364 -10.96 -0.55 -3.76
C ALA A 364 -10.14 -1.36 -4.80
N GLU A 365 -9.23 -0.70 -5.54
CA GLU A 365 -8.32 -1.37 -6.47
C GLU A 365 -7.35 -2.29 -5.74
N MET A 366 -6.83 -1.87 -4.58
CA MET A 366 -5.94 -2.70 -3.77
C MET A 366 -6.67 -3.94 -3.24
N LYS A 367 -7.90 -3.78 -2.71
CA LYS A 367 -8.74 -4.90 -2.28
C LYS A 367 -8.97 -5.87 -3.45
N ALA A 368 -9.38 -5.37 -4.60
CA ALA A 368 -9.57 -6.20 -5.80
C ALA A 368 -8.27 -6.93 -6.19
N ARG A 369 -7.12 -6.26 -6.14
CA ARG A 369 -5.81 -6.86 -6.47
C ARG A 369 -5.43 -7.98 -5.51
N ILE A 370 -5.62 -7.79 -4.21
CA ILE A 370 -5.37 -8.84 -3.18
C ILE A 370 -6.24 -10.07 -3.44
N LEU A 371 -7.54 -9.88 -3.73
CA LEU A 371 -8.47 -10.98 -3.96
C LEU A 371 -8.21 -11.70 -5.30
N ASP A 372 -7.77 -10.97 -6.32
CA ASP A 372 -7.40 -11.55 -7.62
C ASP A 372 -6.16 -12.45 -7.53
N LEU A 373 -5.13 -11.98 -6.81
CA LEU A 373 -3.91 -12.74 -6.55
C LEU A 373 -4.15 -14.00 -5.71
N ALA A 374 -5.13 -13.97 -4.80
CA ALA A 374 -5.32 -15.00 -3.79
C ALA A 374 -5.46 -16.42 -4.38
N ILE A 375 -4.84 -17.38 -3.71
CA ILE A 375 -4.92 -18.80 -4.08
C ILE A 375 -6.33 -19.31 -3.80
N LYS A 376 -6.92 -19.97 -4.79
CA LYS A 376 -8.33 -20.40 -4.77
C LYS A 376 -8.47 -21.87 -4.40
N GLY A 377 -9.46 -22.19 -3.57
CA GLY A 377 -9.97 -23.56 -3.42
C GLY A 377 -9.23 -24.45 -2.41
N ILE A 378 -8.26 -23.93 -1.66
CA ILE A 378 -7.41 -24.77 -0.79
C ILE A 378 -7.81 -24.76 0.70
N ILE A 379 -8.64 -23.82 1.14
CA ILE A 379 -9.05 -23.73 2.55
C ILE A 379 -10.18 -24.70 2.85
N SER A 380 -9.99 -25.53 3.88
CA SER A 380 -11.02 -26.41 4.43
C SER A 380 -11.73 -25.76 5.62
N ASP A 381 -12.95 -26.23 5.95
CA ASP A 381 -13.81 -25.71 7.02
C ASP A 381 -14.02 -24.18 6.95
N ARG A 382 -14.06 -23.63 5.75
CA ARG A 382 -14.15 -22.18 5.53
C ARG A 382 -15.44 -21.52 5.97
N LYS A 383 -16.49 -22.33 6.23
CA LYS A 383 -17.87 -21.88 6.41
C LYS A 383 -18.29 -20.97 5.22
N ASP A 384 -18.84 -19.79 5.44
CA ASP A 384 -19.30 -18.90 4.36
C ASP A 384 -18.24 -17.90 3.88
N VAL A 385 -17.00 -18.03 4.33
CA VAL A 385 -15.87 -17.19 3.85
C VAL A 385 -15.48 -17.61 2.42
N PRO A 386 -15.17 -16.68 1.51
CA PRO A 386 -14.60 -17.02 0.20
C PRO A 386 -13.35 -17.92 0.34
N ASN A 387 -13.24 -18.96 -0.51
CA ASN A 387 -12.09 -19.89 -0.47
C ASN A 387 -10.87 -19.28 -1.13
N LEU A 388 -10.30 -18.29 -0.48
CA LEU A 388 -9.17 -17.50 -0.92
C LEU A 388 -8.11 -17.48 0.18
N LEU A 389 -6.87 -17.90 -0.13
CA LEU A 389 -5.71 -17.71 0.73
C LEU A 389 -4.82 -16.60 0.18
N LEU A 390 -4.34 -15.73 1.05
CA LEU A 390 -3.41 -14.65 0.70
C LEU A 390 -2.20 -15.18 -0.09
N TYR A 391 -1.80 -14.44 -1.14
CA TYR A 391 -0.61 -14.68 -1.93
C TYR A 391 0.05 -13.35 -2.30
N ASN A 392 1.38 -13.28 -2.27
CA ASN A 392 2.12 -12.03 -2.51
C ASN A 392 2.36 -11.72 -4.01
N GLY A 393 1.96 -12.61 -4.93
CA GLY A 393 2.02 -12.34 -6.36
C GLY A 393 3.43 -12.40 -6.98
N ASN A 394 4.40 -13.04 -6.33
CA ASN A 394 5.78 -13.11 -6.82
C ASN A 394 6.00 -14.03 -8.05
N GLY A 395 4.99 -14.77 -8.49
CA GLY A 395 5.05 -15.69 -9.64
C GLY A 395 5.65 -17.06 -9.35
N ALA A 396 5.97 -17.40 -8.08
CA ALA A 396 6.55 -18.71 -7.69
C ALA A 396 5.48 -19.78 -7.41
#